data_a12d498a7fda32b49e16708a30752630
#
_entry.id   a12d498a7fda32b49e16708a30752630
#
_cell.length_a   1.000
_cell.length_b   1.000
_cell.length_c   1.000
_cell.angle_alpha   90.00
_cell.angle_beta   90.00
_cell.angle_gamma   90.00
#
_symmetry.space_group_name_H-M   'P 1'
#
loop_
_entity.id
_entity.type
_entity.pdbx_description
1 polymer ?
#
loop_
_entity_poly.entity_id
_entity_poly.type
_entity_poly.pdbx_seq_one_letter_code
_entity_poly.pdbx_strand_id
1 'polypeptide(L)'
;MKMISNKIASKIKYRCLIPLCVLLLFAFFFTDTDRRIQTLTTIAGPGMLSLVNQSLTSADQNAAAVSEYFSPEVSNTLPSKEAPRIALTFDDGPNSKYTPLLLDGLRERKVHASFFLIGENIEGNEDILQQMRRDGHLIGNHTWDHVQLNKIPTQKVRMEIEKTNNRIYEATGVYPSYVRPPFGAWLKDMELSITMLPVFWDVDTLDWKSQNIGSILSIVEKEVRDGSIILMHDGYQTSVDAALKIVDLFSEKGYVFVTADQLLVT
;
A
#
# COMPACT_ATOMS: atom_id res chain seq x y z
N MET A 1 5.89 -51.02 16.09
CA MET A 1 7.29 -50.59 16.24
C MET A 1 7.33 -49.08 16.04
N LYS A 2 7.52 -48.33 17.14
CA LYS A 2 7.50 -46.89 17.21
C LYS A 2 8.78 -46.30 16.60
N MET A 3 8.70 -45.31 15.74
CA MET A 3 9.82 -44.41 15.49
C MET A 3 9.39 -42.97 15.76
N ILE A 4 10.17 -42.38 16.63
CA ILE A 4 9.97 -41.08 17.29
C ILE A 4 10.51 -39.97 16.38
N SER A 5 9.69 -38.97 16.19
CA SER A 5 10.01 -37.70 15.55
C SER A 5 10.93 -36.87 16.44
N ASN A 6 12.03 -36.37 15.92
CA ASN A 6 12.81 -35.29 16.52
C ASN A 6 12.65 -34.00 15.71
N LYS A 7 11.89 -33.07 16.28
CA LYS A 7 11.88 -31.64 15.91
C LYS A 7 13.11 -30.98 16.53
N ILE A 8 13.99 -30.44 15.73
CA ILE A 8 14.98 -29.44 16.19
C ILE A 8 14.63 -28.11 15.54
N ALA A 9 14.08 -27.22 16.34
CA ALA A 9 13.87 -25.82 16.01
C ALA A 9 15.18 -25.05 16.27
N SER A 10 15.82 -24.55 15.23
CA SER A 10 16.92 -23.59 15.35
C SER A 10 16.36 -22.17 15.24
N LYS A 11 16.19 -21.53 16.39
CA LYS A 11 15.97 -20.07 16.49
C LYS A 11 17.28 -19.34 16.20
N ILE A 12 17.41 -18.74 15.03
CA ILE A 12 18.49 -17.79 14.76
C ILE A 12 18.02 -16.41 15.22
N LYS A 13 18.62 -15.95 16.33
CA LYS A 13 18.48 -14.59 16.83
C LYS A 13 19.38 -13.64 16.00
N TYR A 14 18.80 -12.82 15.16
CA TYR A 14 19.50 -11.64 14.64
C TYR A 14 19.41 -10.52 15.69
N ARG A 15 20.50 -10.38 16.43
CA ARG A 15 20.71 -9.25 17.36
C ARG A 15 21.53 -8.17 16.64
N CYS A 16 20.89 -7.02 16.44
CA CYS A 16 21.49 -5.67 16.34
C CYS A 16 22.93 -5.53 15.85
N LEU A 17 23.06 -5.09 14.59
CA LEU A 17 24.29 -4.47 14.06
C LEU A 17 23.98 -3.21 13.23
N ILE A 18 22.99 -2.41 13.62
CA ILE A 18 22.62 -1.14 12.96
C ILE A 18 22.63 0.07 13.91
N PRO A 19 23.66 0.30 14.75
CA PRO A 19 23.82 1.67 15.24
C PRO A 19 25.14 2.34 14.89
N LEU A 20 26.13 1.63 14.31
CA LEU A 20 27.44 2.26 14.09
C LEU A 20 27.55 3.04 12.76
N CYS A 21 26.89 2.61 11.70
CA CYS A 21 26.89 3.30 10.41
C CYS A 21 26.06 4.58 10.39
N VAL A 22 24.96 4.65 11.16
CA VAL A 22 24.11 5.85 11.24
C VAL A 22 24.80 6.95 12.05
N LEU A 23 25.53 6.59 13.10
CA LEU A 23 26.31 7.56 13.90
C LEU A 23 27.51 8.14 13.13
N LEU A 24 28.14 7.38 12.24
CA LEU A 24 29.24 7.86 11.40
C LEU A 24 28.74 8.79 10.27
N LEU A 25 27.55 8.60 9.74
CA LEU A 25 26.96 9.51 8.76
C LEU A 25 26.52 10.84 9.41
N PHE A 26 26.05 10.83 10.66
CA PHE A 26 25.75 12.05 11.40
C PHE A 26 27.01 12.85 11.76
N ALA A 27 28.11 12.18 12.10
CA ALA A 27 29.40 12.86 12.39
C ALA A 27 30.01 13.51 11.12
N PHE A 28 29.79 12.95 9.93
CA PHE A 28 30.29 13.51 8.67
C PHE A 28 29.51 14.76 8.22
N PHE A 29 28.25 14.88 8.59
CA PHE A 29 27.43 16.06 8.25
C PHE A 29 27.72 17.27 9.16
N PHE A 30 28.15 17.06 10.42
CA PHE A 30 28.41 18.15 11.36
C PHE A 30 29.83 18.76 11.21
N THR A 31 30.81 17.99 10.75
CA THR A 31 32.20 18.53 10.57
C THR A 31 32.40 19.36 9.30
N ASP A 32 31.46 19.30 8.35
CA ASP A 32 31.58 20.04 7.09
C ASP A 32 30.93 21.44 7.14
N THR A 33 30.05 21.68 8.10
CA THR A 33 29.37 22.97 8.28
C THR A 33 30.32 24.03 8.85
N ASP A 34 31.15 23.67 9.82
CA ASP A 34 32.11 24.57 10.41
C ASP A 34 33.24 24.97 9.43
N ARG A 35 33.66 24.05 8.56
CA ARG A 35 34.64 24.37 7.50
C ARG A 35 34.09 25.31 6.44
N ARG A 36 32.82 25.20 6.10
CA ARG A 36 32.16 26.10 5.14
C ARG A 36 31.95 27.50 5.67
N ILE A 37 31.68 27.64 6.97
CA ILE A 37 31.55 28.97 7.63
C ILE A 37 32.88 29.67 7.66
N GLN A 38 33.98 28.97 7.98
CA GLN A 38 35.33 29.57 7.97
C GLN A 38 35.83 29.97 6.57
N THR A 39 35.43 29.26 5.53
CA THR A 39 35.80 29.59 4.14
C THR A 39 35.02 30.80 3.62
N LEU A 40 33.78 30.99 4.05
CA LEU A 40 32.97 32.16 3.68
C LEU A 40 33.39 33.45 4.37
N THR A 41 33.96 33.38 5.58
CA THR A 41 34.48 34.55 6.30
C THR A 41 35.77 35.11 5.70
N THR A 42 36.49 34.35 4.89
CA THR A 42 37.76 34.80 4.25
C THR A 42 37.53 35.51 2.92
N ILE A 43 36.32 35.39 2.32
CA ILE A 43 35.99 35.94 1.00
C ILE A 43 35.05 37.15 1.10
N ALA A 44 34.32 37.33 2.22
CA ALA A 44 33.38 38.41 2.40
C ALA A 44 33.99 39.59 3.14
N GLY A 45 33.99 40.78 2.52
CA GLY A 45 34.44 42.03 3.16
C GLY A 45 33.51 42.43 4.33
N PRO A 46 33.95 43.36 5.18
CA PRO A 46 33.33 43.70 6.47
C PRO A 46 31.85 44.16 6.40
N GLY A 47 31.33 44.54 5.23
CA GLY A 47 29.94 44.90 5.05
C GLY A 47 28.94 43.74 5.01
N MET A 48 29.39 42.51 4.71
CA MET A 48 28.54 41.36 4.60
C MET A 48 28.27 40.65 5.95
N LEU A 49 29.20 40.84 6.91
CA LEU A 49 29.04 40.29 8.27
C LEU A 49 27.86 40.95 9.03
N SER A 50 27.58 42.23 8.75
CA SER A 50 26.48 42.93 9.38
C SER A 50 25.11 42.41 8.94
N LEU A 51 24.95 42.04 7.67
CA LEU A 51 23.72 41.49 7.12
C LEU A 51 23.43 40.05 7.58
N VAL A 52 24.47 39.24 7.72
CA VAL A 52 24.36 37.86 8.24
C VAL A 52 23.99 37.86 9.72
N ASN A 53 24.58 38.75 10.54
CA ASN A 53 24.21 38.87 11.96
C ASN A 53 22.80 39.42 12.17
N GLN A 54 22.30 40.34 11.32
CA GLN A 54 20.90 40.78 11.38
C GLN A 54 19.92 39.68 11.01
N SER A 55 20.24 38.78 10.07
CA SER A 55 19.41 37.65 9.70
C SER A 55 19.39 36.57 10.79
N LEU A 56 20.48 36.35 11.50
CA LEU A 56 20.55 35.38 12.60
C LEU A 56 19.79 35.85 13.84
N THR A 57 19.86 37.13 14.20
CA THR A 57 19.10 37.66 15.34
C THR A 57 17.58 37.69 15.09
N SER A 58 17.15 37.86 13.86
CA SER A 58 15.72 37.76 13.51
C SER A 58 15.21 36.31 13.48
N ALA A 59 16.06 35.34 13.18
CA ALA A 59 15.73 33.92 13.26
C ALA A 59 15.59 33.44 14.73
N ASP A 60 16.44 33.88 15.63
CA ASP A 60 16.35 33.56 17.06
C ASP A 60 15.12 34.19 17.75
N GLN A 61 14.73 35.40 17.36
CA GLN A 61 13.52 36.03 17.88
C GLN A 61 12.23 35.33 17.42
N ASN A 62 12.22 34.79 16.20
CA ASN A 62 11.11 33.98 15.70
C ASN A 62 11.08 32.56 16.35
N ALA A 63 12.23 31.98 16.66
CA ALA A 63 12.30 30.70 17.35
C ALA A 63 11.79 30.80 18.81
N ALA A 64 12.04 31.91 19.51
CA ALA A 64 11.52 32.15 20.84
C ALA A 64 9.99 32.34 20.86
N ALA A 65 9.44 33.05 19.87
CA ALA A 65 8.00 33.27 19.73
C ALA A 65 7.24 31.97 19.38
N VAL A 66 7.84 31.05 18.65
CA VAL A 66 7.23 29.74 18.32
C VAL A 66 7.28 28.77 19.51
N SER A 67 8.28 28.90 20.41
CA SER A 67 8.39 28.08 21.62
C SER A 67 7.26 28.37 22.64
N GLU A 68 6.68 29.55 22.67
CA GLU A 68 5.61 29.92 23.59
C GLU A 68 4.23 29.41 23.12
N TYR A 69 4.10 29.06 21.82
CA TYR A 69 2.88 28.45 21.24
C TYR A 69 2.85 26.93 21.27
N PHE A 70 3.99 26.28 21.51
CA PHE A 70 4.10 24.84 21.66
C PHE A 70 4.55 24.46 23.09
N SER A 71 3.74 24.74 24.09
CA SER A 71 3.77 23.96 25.31
C SER A 71 3.15 22.59 24.99
N PRO A 72 3.90 21.49 25.02
CA PRO A 72 3.27 20.18 25.00
C PRO A 72 2.57 20.04 26.35
N GLU A 73 1.25 20.23 26.37
CA GLU A 73 0.45 19.56 27.38
C GLU A 73 0.73 18.07 27.17
N VAL A 74 1.55 17.49 28.01
CA VAL A 74 1.70 16.04 28.14
C VAL A 74 0.37 15.55 28.71
N SER A 75 -0.62 15.46 27.82
CA SER A 75 -1.81 14.67 28.06
C SER A 75 -1.31 13.23 28.19
N ASN A 76 -1.30 12.76 29.44
CA ASN A 76 -1.10 11.35 29.79
C ASN A 76 -2.36 10.54 29.38
N THR A 77 -2.84 10.71 28.14
CA THR A 77 -3.77 9.79 27.51
C THR A 77 -2.94 8.61 27.05
N LEU A 78 -3.22 7.44 27.61
CA LEU A 78 -2.81 6.14 27.03
C LEU A 78 -2.99 6.25 25.49
N PRO A 79 -2.04 5.75 24.67
CA PRO A 79 -2.20 5.81 23.22
C PRO A 79 -3.59 5.27 22.90
N SER A 80 -4.44 6.09 22.29
CA SER A 80 -5.74 5.65 21.82
C SER A 80 -5.44 4.49 20.88
N LYS A 81 -6.03 3.31 21.12
CA LYS A 81 -5.89 2.17 20.21
C LYS A 81 -6.22 2.68 18.81
N GLU A 82 -5.25 2.62 17.91
CA GLU A 82 -5.49 3.01 16.53
C GLU A 82 -6.71 2.23 16.00
N ALA A 83 -7.53 2.89 15.20
CA ALA A 83 -8.69 2.24 14.60
C ALA A 83 -8.23 1.03 13.76
N PRO A 84 -8.91 -0.12 13.87
CA PRO A 84 -8.54 -1.30 13.10
C PRO A 84 -8.67 -1.00 11.59
N ARG A 85 -7.70 -1.47 10.81
CA ARG A 85 -7.60 -1.22 9.37
C ARG A 85 -7.85 -2.50 8.57
N ILE A 86 -8.57 -2.41 7.46
CA ILE A 86 -8.83 -3.53 6.54
C ILE A 86 -8.71 -3.04 5.10
N ALA A 87 -8.37 -3.94 4.19
CA ALA A 87 -8.34 -3.66 2.77
C ALA A 87 -9.41 -4.48 2.03
N LEU A 88 -10.28 -3.78 1.28
CA LEU A 88 -11.19 -4.41 0.36
C LEU A 88 -10.53 -4.49 -1.02
N THR A 89 -10.48 -5.67 -1.61
CA THR A 89 -9.77 -5.91 -2.86
C THR A 89 -10.63 -6.66 -3.86
N PHE A 90 -10.50 -6.33 -5.15
CA PHE A 90 -11.29 -6.86 -6.24
C PHE A 90 -10.39 -7.40 -7.34
N ASP A 91 -10.63 -8.65 -7.74
CA ASP A 91 -9.93 -9.33 -8.83
C ASP A 91 -10.81 -9.40 -10.09
N ASP A 92 -10.19 -9.75 -11.23
CA ASP A 92 -10.78 -10.03 -12.54
C ASP A 92 -11.34 -8.82 -13.31
N GLY A 93 -11.37 -7.63 -12.73
CA GLY A 93 -11.82 -6.41 -13.41
C GLY A 93 -10.88 -5.94 -14.56
N PRO A 94 -11.24 -4.83 -15.23
CA PRO A 94 -12.49 -4.12 -15.09
C PRO A 94 -13.68 -4.80 -15.78
N ASN A 95 -14.86 -4.70 -15.19
CA ASN A 95 -16.12 -5.07 -15.81
C ASN A 95 -16.86 -3.80 -16.23
N SER A 96 -17.20 -3.67 -17.50
CA SER A 96 -17.84 -2.46 -18.06
C SER A 96 -19.16 -2.05 -17.41
N LYS A 97 -19.87 -3.02 -16.81
CA LYS A 97 -21.18 -2.79 -16.18
C LYS A 97 -21.08 -2.60 -14.66
N TYR A 98 -20.30 -3.43 -13.98
CA TYR A 98 -20.36 -3.52 -12.51
C TYR A 98 -19.25 -2.72 -11.83
N THR A 99 -18.05 -2.62 -12.42
CA THR A 99 -16.96 -1.84 -11.84
C THR A 99 -17.35 -0.36 -11.65
N PRO A 100 -17.97 0.35 -12.63
CA PRO A 100 -18.41 1.73 -12.42
C PRO A 100 -19.39 1.88 -11.25
N LEU A 101 -20.37 0.97 -11.10
CA LEU A 101 -21.31 0.98 -9.98
C LEU A 101 -20.61 0.84 -8.63
N LEU A 102 -19.62 -0.04 -8.57
CA LEU A 102 -18.80 -0.23 -7.38
C LEU A 102 -18.00 1.04 -7.05
N LEU A 103 -17.31 1.63 -8.03
CA LEU A 103 -16.51 2.85 -7.85
C LEU A 103 -17.37 4.03 -7.37
N ASP A 104 -18.56 4.21 -7.92
CA ASP A 104 -19.49 5.25 -7.49
C ASP A 104 -19.92 5.04 -6.03
N GLY A 105 -20.29 3.80 -5.67
CA GLY A 105 -20.65 3.47 -4.29
C GLY A 105 -19.53 3.61 -3.27
N LEU A 106 -18.28 3.29 -3.65
CA LEU A 106 -17.09 3.50 -2.82
C LEU A 106 -16.79 5.00 -2.65
N ARG A 107 -16.91 5.79 -3.72
CA ARG A 107 -16.70 7.24 -3.70
C ARG A 107 -17.71 7.95 -2.80
N GLU A 108 -19.01 7.56 -2.84
CA GLU A 108 -20.04 8.09 -1.96
C GLU A 108 -19.71 7.86 -0.48
N ARG A 109 -19.06 6.72 -0.17
CA ARG A 109 -18.64 6.33 1.18
C ARG A 109 -17.26 6.83 1.56
N LYS A 110 -16.55 7.51 0.63
CA LYS A 110 -15.17 8.00 0.78
C LYS A 110 -14.17 6.89 1.18
N VAL A 111 -14.35 5.72 0.60
CA VAL A 111 -13.52 4.53 0.84
C VAL A 111 -12.65 4.24 -0.37
N HIS A 112 -11.37 3.94 -0.09
CA HIS A 112 -10.43 3.45 -1.09
C HIS A 112 -10.35 1.93 -1.04
N ALA A 113 -10.16 1.31 -2.20
CA ALA A 113 -10.01 -0.12 -2.38
C ALA A 113 -8.83 -0.45 -3.30
N SER A 114 -8.57 -1.73 -3.55
CA SER A 114 -7.52 -2.17 -4.47
C SER A 114 -8.12 -3.07 -5.55
N PHE A 115 -7.74 -2.83 -6.80
CA PHE A 115 -8.24 -3.55 -7.96
C PHE A 115 -7.07 -4.24 -8.67
N PHE A 116 -7.13 -5.57 -8.81
CA PHE A 116 -6.16 -6.36 -9.55
C PHE A 116 -6.78 -6.75 -10.90
N LEU A 117 -6.28 -6.14 -11.97
CA LEU A 117 -6.94 -6.14 -13.26
C LEU A 117 -6.36 -7.18 -14.21
N ILE A 118 -7.24 -7.90 -14.90
CA ILE A 118 -6.90 -8.73 -16.05
C ILE A 118 -6.62 -7.82 -17.26
N GLY A 119 -5.45 -7.98 -17.85
CA GLY A 119 -4.98 -7.08 -18.91
C GLY A 119 -5.90 -7.04 -20.14
N GLU A 120 -6.45 -8.17 -20.56
CA GLU A 120 -7.35 -8.24 -21.72
C GLU A 120 -8.69 -7.52 -21.49
N ASN A 121 -9.11 -7.36 -20.24
CA ASN A 121 -10.35 -6.67 -19.90
C ASN A 121 -10.23 -5.14 -19.94
N ILE A 122 -9.02 -4.59 -20.10
CA ILE A 122 -8.78 -3.14 -20.08
C ILE A 122 -9.21 -2.49 -21.38
N GLU A 123 -9.08 -3.19 -22.52
CA GLU A 123 -9.42 -2.63 -23.81
C GLU A 123 -10.90 -2.21 -23.89
N GLY A 124 -11.12 -0.93 -24.21
CA GLY A 124 -12.46 -0.33 -24.21
C GLY A 124 -13.01 0.06 -22.84
N ASN A 125 -12.23 -0.12 -21.76
CA ASN A 125 -12.58 0.24 -20.38
C ASN A 125 -11.53 1.16 -19.73
N GLU A 126 -10.74 1.87 -20.52
CA GLU A 126 -9.66 2.75 -20.04
C GLU A 126 -10.16 3.87 -19.14
N ASP A 127 -11.37 4.36 -19.39
CA ASP A 127 -12.03 5.39 -18.59
C ASP A 127 -12.32 4.92 -17.15
N ILE A 128 -12.60 3.61 -16.97
CA ILE A 128 -12.80 2.99 -15.65
C ILE A 128 -11.47 3.04 -14.86
N LEU A 129 -10.35 2.71 -15.48
CA LEU A 129 -9.03 2.79 -14.84
C LEU A 129 -8.67 4.23 -14.46
N GLN A 130 -9.01 5.19 -15.34
CA GLN A 130 -8.83 6.60 -15.05
C GLN A 130 -9.70 7.06 -13.88
N GLN A 131 -10.93 6.52 -13.74
CA GLN A 131 -11.78 6.77 -12.58
C GLN A 131 -11.14 6.16 -11.32
N MET A 132 -10.75 4.89 -11.33
CA MET A 132 -10.05 4.24 -10.19
C MET A 132 -8.90 5.11 -9.69
N ARG A 133 -8.07 5.62 -10.61
CA ARG A 133 -6.94 6.47 -10.27
C ARG A 133 -7.36 7.80 -9.66
N ARG A 134 -8.34 8.50 -10.28
CA ARG A 134 -8.84 9.79 -9.75
C ARG A 134 -9.44 9.64 -8.36
N ASP A 135 -10.11 8.53 -8.11
CA ASP A 135 -10.77 8.23 -6.83
C ASP A 135 -9.78 7.65 -5.77
N GLY A 136 -8.47 7.54 -6.11
CA GLY A 136 -7.43 7.16 -5.14
C GLY A 136 -7.34 5.66 -4.85
N HIS A 137 -7.89 4.80 -5.70
CA HIS A 137 -7.77 3.36 -5.57
C HIS A 137 -6.39 2.85 -5.99
N LEU A 138 -5.95 1.74 -5.39
CA LEU A 138 -4.79 1.00 -5.86
C LEU A 138 -5.15 0.19 -7.10
N ILE A 139 -4.33 0.28 -8.14
CA ILE A 139 -4.44 -0.55 -9.34
C ILE A 139 -3.24 -1.49 -9.38
N GLY A 140 -3.52 -2.80 -9.42
CA GLY A 140 -2.55 -3.88 -9.50
C GLY A 140 -2.76 -4.75 -10.73
N ASN A 141 -1.82 -5.65 -10.98
CA ASN A 141 -1.78 -6.58 -12.08
C ASN A 141 -2.40 -7.93 -11.70
N HIS A 142 -3.25 -8.50 -12.55
CA HIS A 142 -3.81 -9.85 -12.39
C HIS A 142 -3.53 -10.76 -13.58
N THR A 143 -2.36 -10.57 -14.24
CA THR A 143 -1.93 -11.20 -15.50
C THR A 143 -2.75 -10.72 -16.73
N TRP A 144 -2.37 -11.18 -17.93
CA TRP A 144 -3.06 -10.76 -19.13
C TRP A 144 -4.38 -11.51 -19.36
N ASP A 145 -4.35 -12.85 -19.26
CA ASP A 145 -5.48 -13.74 -19.55
C ASP A 145 -5.83 -14.69 -18.37
N HIS A 146 -5.55 -14.27 -17.13
CA HIS A 146 -5.84 -14.99 -15.88
C HIS A 146 -5.20 -16.38 -15.82
N VAL A 147 -3.97 -16.54 -16.32
CA VAL A 147 -3.25 -17.83 -16.30
C VAL A 147 -2.71 -18.19 -14.93
N GLN A 148 -2.71 -19.47 -14.61
CA GLN A 148 -2.07 -19.98 -13.41
C GLN A 148 -0.54 -20.00 -13.59
N LEU A 149 0.16 -19.05 -12.95
CA LEU A 149 1.58 -18.74 -13.21
C LEU A 149 2.53 -19.91 -12.99
N ASN A 150 2.26 -20.80 -12.03
CA ASN A 150 3.08 -21.96 -11.74
C ASN A 150 2.89 -23.13 -12.72
N LYS A 151 2.04 -22.99 -13.74
CA LYS A 151 1.81 -24.00 -14.79
C LYS A 151 2.34 -23.61 -16.16
N ILE A 152 2.95 -22.42 -16.27
CA ILE A 152 3.47 -21.92 -17.54
C ILE A 152 4.96 -21.60 -17.45
N PRO A 153 5.71 -21.60 -18.57
CA PRO A 153 7.12 -21.25 -18.56
C PRO A 153 7.37 -19.82 -18.08
N THR A 154 8.48 -19.57 -17.40
CA THR A 154 8.89 -18.26 -16.86
C THR A 154 8.82 -17.13 -17.90
N GLN A 155 9.22 -17.43 -19.15
CA GLN A 155 9.13 -16.44 -20.23
C GLN A 155 7.69 -16.02 -20.50
N LYS A 156 6.73 -16.95 -20.47
CA LYS A 156 5.30 -16.64 -20.64
C LYS A 156 4.79 -15.84 -19.46
N VAL A 157 5.18 -16.20 -18.22
CA VAL A 157 4.82 -15.43 -17.02
C VAL A 157 5.25 -13.97 -17.16
N ARG A 158 6.49 -13.73 -17.62
CA ARG A 158 6.98 -12.37 -17.85
C ARG A 158 6.12 -11.62 -18.84
N MET A 159 5.79 -12.24 -19.97
CA MET A 159 4.94 -11.64 -21.01
C MET A 159 3.55 -11.28 -20.48
N GLU A 160 2.94 -12.16 -19.68
CA GLU A 160 1.63 -11.94 -19.04
C GLU A 160 1.65 -10.67 -18.15
N ILE A 161 2.69 -10.57 -17.32
CA ILE A 161 2.84 -9.43 -16.39
C ILE A 161 3.21 -8.15 -17.16
N GLU A 162 4.18 -8.18 -18.07
CA GLU A 162 4.63 -7.00 -18.80
C GLU A 162 3.52 -6.43 -19.69
N LYS A 163 2.78 -7.29 -20.39
CA LYS A 163 1.68 -6.86 -21.26
C LYS A 163 0.58 -6.15 -20.46
N THR A 164 0.22 -6.70 -19.32
CA THR A 164 -0.76 -6.09 -18.43
C THR A 164 -0.26 -4.78 -17.82
N ASN A 165 0.99 -4.74 -17.35
CA ASN A 165 1.60 -3.52 -16.82
C ASN A 165 1.61 -2.39 -17.85
N ASN A 166 1.99 -2.69 -19.09
CA ASN A 166 2.00 -1.71 -20.18
C ASN A 166 0.59 -1.19 -20.44
N ARG A 167 -0.41 -2.07 -20.47
CA ARG A 167 -1.80 -1.66 -20.70
C ARG A 167 -2.36 -0.79 -19.57
N ILE A 168 -2.04 -1.11 -18.30
CA ILE A 168 -2.38 -0.26 -17.16
C ILE A 168 -1.68 1.11 -17.29
N TYR A 169 -0.39 1.12 -17.65
CA TYR A 169 0.35 2.37 -17.84
C TYR A 169 -0.22 3.23 -18.96
N GLU A 170 -0.56 2.65 -20.11
CA GLU A 170 -1.18 3.35 -21.23
C GLU A 170 -2.50 4.03 -20.82
N ALA A 171 -3.31 3.35 -20.00
CA ALA A 171 -4.59 3.89 -19.53
C ALA A 171 -4.44 4.94 -18.41
N THR A 172 -3.44 4.78 -17.52
CA THR A 172 -3.36 5.56 -16.28
C THR A 172 -2.16 6.49 -16.18
N GLY A 173 -1.09 6.24 -16.96
CA GLY A 173 0.21 6.91 -16.85
C GLY A 173 1.04 6.45 -15.65
N VAL A 174 0.66 5.37 -14.95
CA VAL A 174 1.39 4.83 -13.78
C VAL A 174 1.59 3.32 -13.95
N TYR A 175 2.83 2.85 -13.78
CA TYR A 175 3.11 1.42 -13.72
C TYR A 175 2.66 0.84 -12.36
N PRO A 176 1.94 -0.31 -12.35
CA PRO A 176 1.59 -0.96 -11.12
C PRO A 176 2.83 -1.58 -10.44
N SER A 177 2.89 -1.48 -9.12
CA SER A 177 3.95 -2.09 -8.29
C SER A 177 3.54 -3.43 -7.68
N TYR A 178 2.25 -3.76 -7.75
CA TYR A 178 1.67 -4.92 -7.09
C TYR A 178 1.02 -5.87 -8.10
N VAL A 179 1.19 -7.16 -7.84
CA VAL A 179 0.57 -8.24 -8.61
C VAL A 179 -0.20 -9.17 -7.70
N ARG A 180 -1.40 -9.54 -8.05
CA ARG A 180 -2.07 -10.68 -7.43
C ARG A 180 -2.03 -11.84 -8.42
N PRO A 181 -1.32 -12.93 -8.07
CA PRO A 181 -1.26 -14.10 -8.96
C PRO A 181 -2.62 -14.79 -8.99
N PRO A 182 -3.15 -15.14 -10.18
CA PRO A 182 -4.36 -15.91 -10.30
C PRO A 182 -4.29 -17.21 -9.46
N PHE A 183 -5.40 -17.55 -8.80
CA PHE A 183 -5.52 -18.70 -7.90
C PHE A 183 -4.55 -18.70 -6.71
N GLY A 184 -3.91 -17.56 -6.37
CA GLY A 184 -2.84 -17.48 -5.37
C GLY A 184 -1.55 -18.24 -5.77
N ALA A 185 -1.43 -18.62 -7.05
CA ALA A 185 -0.35 -19.46 -7.54
C ALA A 185 0.91 -18.65 -7.88
N TRP A 186 1.74 -18.40 -6.88
CA TRP A 186 3.00 -17.68 -7.01
C TRP A 186 4.20 -18.62 -7.00
N LEU A 187 5.25 -18.29 -7.75
CA LEU A 187 6.53 -19.01 -7.76
C LEU A 187 7.55 -18.22 -6.93
N LYS A 188 7.96 -18.77 -5.78
CA LYS A 188 8.90 -18.13 -4.85
C LYS A 188 10.27 -17.80 -5.47
N ASP A 189 10.72 -18.63 -6.43
CA ASP A 189 12.05 -18.56 -7.03
C ASP A 189 12.02 -17.93 -8.43
N MET A 190 10.92 -17.23 -8.78
CA MET A 190 10.83 -16.58 -10.06
C MET A 190 11.62 -15.27 -10.02
N GLU A 191 12.79 -15.27 -10.61
CA GLU A 191 13.48 -14.03 -10.98
C GLU A 191 12.71 -13.34 -12.10
N LEU A 192 11.74 -12.53 -11.71
CA LEU A 192 11.14 -11.58 -12.62
C LEU A 192 12.14 -10.43 -12.78
N SER A 193 12.52 -10.12 -14.03
CA SER A 193 13.29 -8.90 -14.33
C SER A 193 12.53 -7.62 -13.95
N ILE A 194 11.30 -7.77 -13.53
CA ILE A 194 10.36 -6.72 -13.11
C ILE A 194 10.12 -6.90 -11.62
N THR A 195 10.45 -5.87 -10.85
CA THR A 195 10.20 -5.87 -9.40
C THR A 195 8.73 -5.61 -9.17
N MET A 196 7.96 -6.66 -8.83
CA MET A 196 6.57 -6.56 -8.39
C MET A 196 6.39 -7.29 -7.08
N LEU A 197 5.57 -6.74 -6.20
CA LEU A 197 5.23 -7.34 -4.91
C LEU A 197 3.94 -8.15 -5.03
N PRO A 198 3.95 -9.46 -4.72
CA PRO A 198 2.73 -10.25 -4.72
C PRO A 198 1.84 -9.87 -3.54
N VAL A 199 0.55 -9.70 -3.80
CA VAL A 199 -0.47 -9.43 -2.78
C VAL A 199 -1.43 -10.60 -2.72
N PHE A 200 -1.56 -11.21 -1.55
CA PHE A 200 -2.51 -12.28 -1.27
C PHE A 200 -3.69 -11.74 -0.46
N TRP A 201 -4.49 -12.63 0.12
CA TRP A 201 -5.65 -12.28 0.94
C TRP A 201 -5.70 -13.14 2.20
N ASP A 202 -6.41 -12.65 3.19
CA ASP A 202 -6.68 -13.35 4.45
C ASP A 202 -8.09 -13.93 4.46
N VAL A 203 -9.04 -13.25 3.80
CA VAL A 203 -10.45 -13.65 3.77
C VAL A 203 -10.92 -13.79 2.32
N ASP A 204 -11.30 -15.00 1.91
CA ASP A 204 -11.96 -15.28 0.64
C ASP A 204 -13.49 -15.27 0.86
N THR A 205 -14.17 -14.31 0.29
CA THR A 205 -15.62 -14.16 0.44
C THR A 205 -16.44 -15.20 -0.33
N LEU A 206 -15.81 -15.91 -1.27
CA LEU A 206 -16.47 -16.84 -2.20
C LEU A 206 -17.64 -16.21 -2.95
N ASP A 207 -17.59 -14.89 -3.20
CA ASP A 207 -18.65 -14.12 -3.85
C ASP A 207 -18.93 -14.60 -5.28
N TRP A 208 -17.87 -14.91 -6.04
CA TRP A 208 -17.94 -15.49 -7.39
C TRP A 208 -18.71 -16.81 -7.44
N LYS A 209 -18.66 -17.59 -6.36
CA LYS A 209 -19.26 -18.91 -6.26
C LYS A 209 -20.67 -18.87 -5.69
N SER A 210 -20.85 -18.15 -4.59
CA SER A 210 -22.12 -18.13 -3.86
C SER A 210 -23.15 -17.23 -4.50
N GLN A 211 -22.70 -16.09 -5.05
CA GLN A 211 -23.52 -14.99 -5.53
C GLN A 211 -24.70 -14.68 -4.59
N ASN A 212 -24.42 -14.78 -3.28
CA ASN A 212 -25.41 -14.59 -2.21
C ASN A 212 -24.85 -13.64 -1.15
N ILE A 213 -25.48 -12.47 -1.05
CA ILE A 213 -25.06 -11.40 -0.14
C ILE A 213 -24.98 -11.88 1.31
N GLY A 214 -25.96 -12.64 1.79
CA GLY A 214 -26.00 -13.15 3.17
C GLY A 214 -24.84 -14.09 3.48
N SER A 215 -24.48 -14.98 2.54
CA SER A 215 -23.34 -15.87 2.66
C SER A 215 -22.02 -15.09 2.70
N ILE A 216 -21.85 -14.10 1.82
CA ILE A 216 -20.67 -13.23 1.76
C ILE A 216 -20.52 -12.48 3.09
N LEU A 217 -21.55 -11.81 3.57
CA LEU A 217 -21.53 -11.07 4.84
C LEU A 217 -21.20 -11.99 6.03
N SER A 218 -21.77 -13.20 6.07
CA SER A 218 -21.50 -14.17 7.14
C SER A 218 -20.03 -14.57 7.22
N ILE A 219 -19.36 -14.77 6.07
CA ILE A 219 -17.92 -15.07 6.01
C ILE A 219 -17.13 -13.88 6.56
N VAL A 220 -17.40 -12.69 6.04
CA VAL A 220 -16.66 -11.47 6.41
C VAL A 220 -16.82 -11.13 7.90
N GLU A 221 -18.02 -11.22 8.46
CA GLU A 221 -18.27 -10.97 9.87
C GLU A 221 -17.54 -11.95 10.79
N LYS A 222 -17.40 -13.20 10.37
CA LYS A 222 -16.72 -14.25 11.11
C LYS A 222 -15.19 -14.15 11.03
N GLU A 223 -14.64 -13.80 9.86
CA GLU A 223 -13.22 -14.00 9.57
C GLU A 223 -12.38 -12.72 9.59
N VAL A 224 -12.98 -11.54 9.30
CA VAL A 224 -12.25 -10.27 9.26
C VAL A 224 -11.72 -9.86 10.63
N ARG A 225 -10.47 -9.43 10.66
CA ARG A 225 -9.75 -8.89 11.80
C ARG A 225 -8.98 -7.64 11.37
N ASP A 226 -8.41 -6.92 12.31
CA ASP A 226 -7.48 -5.84 12.04
C ASP A 226 -6.32 -6.35 11.17
N GLY A 227 -6.01 -5.62 10.10
CA GLY A 227 -5.00 -5.98 9.10
C GLY A 227 -5.47 -6.91 7.99
N SER A 228 -6.75 -7.38 7.99
CA SER A 228 -7.23 -8.31 6.97
C SER A 228 -7.33 -7.70 5.58
N ILE A 229 -6.87 -8.46 4.58
CA ILE A 229 -7.09 -8.22 3.15
C ILE A 229 -8.23 -9.12 2.69
N ILE A 230 -9.30 -8.53 2.20
CA ILE A 230 -10.55 -9.23 1.80
C ILE A 230 -10.57 -9.37 0.28
N LEU A 231 -10.68 -10.61 -0.23
CA LEU A 231 -10.84 -10.92 -1.64
C LEU A 231 -12.31 -10.91 -2.04
N MET A 232 -12.59 -10.15 -3.08
CA MET A 232 -13.84 -10.12 -3.81
C MET A 232 -13.60 -10.02 -5.34
N HIS A 233 -14.66 -10.01 -6.12
CA HIS A 233 -14.63 -9.83 -7.57
C HIS A 233 -15.68 -8.80 -7.97
N ASP A 234 -15.40 -7.95 -8.96
CA ASP A 234 -16.32 -6.91 -9.42
C ASP A 234 -17.13 -7.30 -10.66
N GLY A 235 -17.24 -8.61 -10.92
CA GLY A 235 -17.92 -9.16 -12.08
C GLY A 235 -19.44 -9.38 -11.91
N TYR A 236 -20.04 -9.15 -10.72
CA TYR A 236 -21.42 -9.49 -10.42
C TYR A 236 -22.13 -8.39 -9.61
N GLN A 237 -23.42 -8.17 -9.86
CA GLN A 237 -24.22 -7.23 -9.07
C GLN A 237 -24.25 -7.60 -7.60
N THR A 238 -24.34 -8.88 -7.28
CA THR A 238 -24.35 -9.37 -5.89
C THR A 238 -23.05 -9.08 -5.16
N SER A 239 -21.90 -9.12 -5.86
CA SER A 239 -20.60 -8.74 -5.30
C SER A 239 -20.52 -7.25 -5.02
N VAL A 240 -21.00 -6.41 -5.93
CA VAL A 240 -21.10 -4.95 -5.72
C VAL A 240 -21.96 -4.63 -4.51
N ASP A 241 -23.16 -5.18 -4.45
CA ASP A 241 -24.11 -4.94 -3.35
C ASP A 241 -23.55 -5.43 -2.01
N ALA A 242 -22.86 -6.58 -2.00
CA ALA A 242 -22.21 -7.12 -0.81
C ALA A 242 -21.03 -6.23 -0.38
N ALA A 243 -20.18 -5.79 -1.31
CA ALA A 243 -19.04 -4.93 -1.02
C ALA A 243 -19.46 -3.62 -0.35
N LEU A 244 -20.49 -2.95 -0.88
CA LEU A 244 -20.99 -1.70 -0.30
C LEU A 244 -21.60 -1.92 1.09
N LYS A 245 -22.28 -3.05 1.32
CA LYS A 245 -22.76 -3.43 2.66
C LYS A 245 -21.62 -3.76 3.63
N ILE A 246 -20.55 -4.38 3.17
CA ILE A 246 -19.34 -4.61 3.98
C ILE A 246 -18.76 -3.28 4.41
N VAL A 247 -18.66 -2.31 3.48
CA VAL A 247 -18.17 -0.97 3.80
C VAL A 247 -19.03 -0.32 4.87
N ASP A 248 -20.34 -0.31 4.72
CA ASP A 248 -21.26 0.28 5.69
C ASP A 248 -21.12 -0.40 7.07
N LEU A 249 -21.20 -1.74 7.11
CA LEU A 249 -21.13 -2.53 8.33
C LEU A 249 -19.81 -2.35 9.11
N PHE A 250 -18.66 -2.39 8.42
CA PHE A 250 -17.37 -2.29 9.10
C PHE A 250 -17.00 -0.85 9.44
N SER A 251 -17.48 0.14 8.69
CA SER A 251 -17.36 1.56 9.07
C SER A 251 -18.14 1.83 10.38
N GLU A 252 -19.36 1.30 10.52
CA GLU A 252 -20.14 1.39 11.78
C GLU A 252 -19.43 0.70 12.95
N LYS A 253 -18.67 -0.38 12.69
CA LYS A 253 -17.83 -1.06 13.70
C LYS A 253 -16.52 -0.33 13.99
N GLY A 254 -16.25 0.83 13.37
CA GLY A 254 -15.07 1.65 13.59
C GLY A 254 -13.82 1.21 12.83
N TYR A 255 -13.96 0.35 11.82
CA TYR A 255 -12.85 -0.01 10.94
C TYR A 255 -12.58 1.09 9.91
N VAL A 256 -11.30 1.27 9.56
CA VAL A 256 -10.85 2.15 8.48
C VAL A 256 -10.47 1.30 7.27
N PHE A 257 -11.05 1.63 6.11
CA PHE A 257 -10.69 1.02 4.85
C PHE A 257 -9.46 1.70 4.26
N VAL A 258 -8.46 0.89 3.94
CA VAL A 258 -7.20 1.32 3.32
C VAL A 258 -6.92 0.51 2.06
N THR A 259 -6.02 0.97 1.21
CA THR A 259 -5.53 0.16 0.09
C THR A 259 -4.59 -0.94 0.58
N ALA A 260 -4.48 -2.06 -0.16
CA ALA A 260 -3.73 -3.23 0.28
C ALA A 260 -2.25 -2.94 0.58
N ASP A 261 -1.62 -2.05 -0.19
CA ASP A 261 -0.23 -1.63 0.03
C ASP A 261 0.00 -0.99 1.41
N GLN A 262 -1.00 -0.28 1.95
CA GLN A 262 -0.92 0.35 3.27
C GLN A 262 -0.95 -0.66 4.43
N LEU A 263 -1.34 -1.92 4.19
CA LEU A 263 -1.26 -3.01 5.15
C LEU A 263 0.05 -3.82 5.03
N LEU A 264 0.74 -3.73 3.89
CA LEU A 264 1.99 -4.47 3.66
C LEU A 264 3.24 -3.75 4.22
N VAL A 265 3.14 -2.47 4.51
CA VAL A 265 4.22 -1.60 5.00
C VAL A 265 4.02 -1.34 6.50
N THR A 266 4.13 -2.37 7.32
CA THR A 266 4.14 -2.24 8.79
C THR A 266 5.40 -2.81 9.41
#